data_3c29ed314d1733e4ad01d7c421eb811e
#
_entry.id   3c29ed314d1733e4ad01d7c421eb811e
#
_cell.length_a   1.000
_cell.length_b   1.000
_cell.length_c   1.000
_cell.angle_alpha   90.00
_cell.angle_beta   90.00
_cell.angle_gamma   90.00
#
_symmetry.space_group_name_H-M   'P 1'
#
loop_
_entity.id
_entity.type
_entity.pdbx_description
1 polymer ?
#
loop_
_entity_poly.entity_id
_entity_poly.type
_entity_poly.pdbx_seq_one_letter_code
_entity_poly.pdbx_strand_id
1 'polypeptide(L)'
;MSKNFAVIQNPLAFMHEKYMKNKVLLNEYDKTKINIVLKNELPHKIFLTFDSENLCQSFIEKYNQKFFENSIDYKLNIELSDKSINPVEMQNEIKKNEENKNPYKFQFPYENEWFMDYVSQPEKPGLLYKNEESKKKIYKTAKYLVAKMGKNILTGKSILNVSFPVFIFDKRTLHQAFCHEHRLAPYYLTRAAYSPDVLERLKWVTVHLLSFLHLTTTQVKPFNPLIGETFQCRIGNLRIYLEHTVNHPITANFYAIDDDKLYEMFGYQITDASVTPNTCTATRLGLYYIRFIKDNTIFRIRIPDAHVRGTTMGDRMFSYENKCLVIDTTNRLCSYIEVNPPEKKSSGGMLGSFSFFKSKKTNFPDYFQGHIVNSKYVQVDENGSNHILLKGYTSVSKISGEWTNNIKFDDVEYWKIHDENILTIYHDENYMLPSDGSLRTDLKCLERDKEDASQKEKERLEVRQREDRKLRAEWAKKNKK
;
A
#
# COMPACT_ATOMS: atom_id res chain seq x y z
N MET A 1 10.81 -41.69 -17.64
CA MET A 1 10.30 -40.30 -17.60
C MET A 1 11.51 -39.37 -17.60
N SER A 2 11.61 -38.47 -18.55
CA SER A 2 12.76 -37.58 -18.67
C SER A 2 12.80 -36.60 -17.49
N LYS A 3 13.95 -36.51 -16.81
CA LYS A 3 14.17 -35.58 -15.67
C LYS A 3 14.62 -34.22 -16.20
N ASN A 4 13.71 -33.46 -16.78
CA ASN A 4 13.99 -32.16 -17.38
C ASN A 4 13.39 -30.97 -16.59
N PHE A 5 13.21 -31.17 -15.28
CA PHE A 5 12.63 -30.16 -14.39
C PHE A 5 13.62 -29.76 -13.31
N ALA A 6 13.79 -28.48 -13.11
CA ALA A 6 14.55 -27.92 -12.00
C ALA A 6 13.67 -27.04 -11.11
N VAL A 7 13.93 -27.06 -9.81
CA VAL A 7 13.24 -26.24 -8.81
C VAL A 7 14.25 -25.35 -8.11
N ILE A 8 14.05 -24.06 -8.13
CA ILE A 8 14.78 -23.12 -7.30
C ILE A 8 14.03 -22.99 -5.98
N GLN A 9 14.67 -23.39 -4.90
CA GLN A 9 14.12 -23.29 -3.55
C GLN A 9 14.36 -21.87 -3.00
N ASN A 10 13.35 -21.30 -2.34
CA ASN A 10 13.41 -19.99 -1.70
C ASN A 10 14.01 -18.89 -2.60
N PRO A 11 13.47 -18.67 -3.83
CA PRO A 11 13.97 -17.62 -4.69
C PRO A 11 13.75 -16.25 -4.03
N LEU A 12 14.61 -15.28 -4.37
CA LEU A 12 14.40 -13.91 -3.95
C LEU A 12 13.07 -13.37 -4.51
N ALA A 13 12.38 -12.51 -3.77
CA ALA A 13 11.04 -12.03 -4.12
C ALA A 13 10.97 -11.30 -5.49
N PHE A 14 12.09 -10.79 -5.99
CA PHE A 14 12.15 -10.15 -7.32
C PHE A 14 12.42 -11.11 -8.48
N MET A 15 12.68 -12.40 -8.24
CA MET A 15 12.91 -13.41 -9.28
C MET A 15 11.60 -13.83 -9.93
N HIS A 16 11.00 -12.93 -10.68
CA HIS A 16 9.84 -13.23 -11.51
C HIS A 16 10.25 -13.74 -12.92
N GLU A 17 9.30 -14.20 -13.69
CA GLU A 17 9.54 -14.82 -15.01
C GLU A 17 10.44 -13.99 -15.93
N LYS A 18 10.13 -12.68 -16.08
CA LYS A 18 10.91 -11.77 -16.92
C LYS A 18 12.34 -11.58 -16.43
N TYR A 19 12.52 -11.51 -15.11
CA TYR A 19 13.84 -11.43 -14.49
C TYR A 19 14.64 -12.71 -14.72
N MET A 20 14.02 -13.88 -14.50
CA MET A 20 14.64 -15.16 -14.75
C MET A 20 15.09 -15.29 -16.22
N LYS A 21 14.23 -14.93 -17.17
CA LYS A 21 14.55 -14.96 -18.60
C LYS A 21 15.67 -13.99 -19.01
N ASN A 22 15.73 -12.81 -18.39
CA ASN A 22 16.64 -11.76 -18.84
C ASN A 22 17.98 -11.72 -18.09
N LYS A 23 18.00 -12.19 -16.84
CA LYS A 23 19.18 -12.08 -15.95
C LYS A 23 19.77 -13.43 -15.56
N VAL A 24 18.94 -14.42 -15.26
CA VAL A 24 19.43 -15.75 -14.84
C VAL A 24 19.73 -16.64 -16.03
N LEU A 25 18.83 -16.72 -16.99
CA LEU A 25 18.99 -17.58 -18.17
C LEU A 25 19.90 -16.95 -19.24
N LEU A 26 20.11 -15.63 -19.18
CA LEU A 26 20.95 -14.86 -20.10
C LEU A 26 20.74 -15.26 -21.57
N ASN A 27 21.81 -15.09 -22.39
CA ASN A 27 21.79 -15.48 -23.82
C ASN A 27 22.24 -16.93 -24.08
N GLU A 28 22.53 -17.70 -23.02
CA GLU A 28 23.07 -19.05 -23.14
C GLU A 28 22.01 -20.13 -23.35
N TYR A 29 20.75 -19.81 -23.00
CA TYR A 29 19.62 -20.71 -23.17
C TYR A 29 18.58 -20.10 -24.10
N ASP A 30 17.99 -20.93 -24.97
CA ASP A 30 16.88 -20.50 -25.78
C ASP A 30 15.64 -20.27 -24.87
N LYS A 31 15.36 -19.00 -24.64
CA LYS A 31 14.30 -18.55 -23.72
C LYS A 31 12.89 -19.00 -24.11
N THR A 32 12.70 -19.36 -25.38
CA THR A 32 11.42 -19.89 -25.88
C THR A 32 11.20 -21.34 -25.49
N LYS A 33 12.26 -22.04 -25.11
CA LYS A 33 12.26 -23.48 -24.78
C LYS A 33 12.25 -23.74 -23.25
N ILE A 34 12.15 -22.70 -22.43
CA ILE A 34 12.10 -22.85 -20.98
C ILE A 34 10.81 -22.25 -20.45
N ASN A 35 9.98 -23.09 -19.84
CA ASN A 35 8.79 -22.66 -19.14
C ASN A 35 9.14 -22.38 -17.67
N ILE A 36 8.66 -21.23 -17.17
CA ILE A 36 8.90 -20.78 -15.80
C ILE A 36 7.56 -20.70 -15.08
N VAL A 37 7.44 -21.39 -13.97
CA VAL A 37 6.27 -21.33 -13.09
C VAL A 37 6.72 -20.87 -11.71
N LEU A 38 6.11 -19.79 -11.22
CA LEU A 38 6.38 -19.25 -9.89
C LEU A 38 5.36 -19.80 -8.90
N LYS A 39 5.84 -20.36 -7.79
CA LYS A 39 5.00 -20.75 -6.67
C LYS A 39 5.11 -19.69 -5.58
N ASN A 40 4.02 -18.96 -5.32
CA ASN A 40 3.97 -17.86 -4.37
C ASN A 40 3.66 -18.29 -2.91
N GLU A 41 3.60 -19.61 -2.65
CA GLU A 41 3.47 -20.15 -1.29
C GLU A 41 4.84 -20.16 -0.58
N LEU A 42 4.85 -19.98 0.72
CA LEU A 42 6.04 -20.19 1.54
C LEU A 42 6.29 -21.70 1.76
N PRO A 43 7.53 -22.18 1.55
CA PRO A 43 8.65 -21.48 0.92
C PRO A 43 8.43 -21.22 -0.56
N HIS A 44 8.77 -20.03 -1.03
CA HIS A 44 8.66 -19.69 -2.44
C HIS A 44 9.49 -20.65 -3.31
N LYS A 45 8.96 -21.04 -4.47
CA LYS A 45 9.65 -21.94 -5.42
C LYS A 45 9.47 -21.43 -6.84
N ILE A 46 10.54 -21.53 -7.63
CA ILE A 46 10.50 -21.32 -9.07
C ILE A 46 10.72 -22.66 -9.73
N PHE A 47 9.79 -23.07 -10.56
CA PHE A 47 9.90 -24.29 -11.35
C PHE A 47 10.30 -23.95 -12.78
N LEU A 48 11.34 -24.60 -13.26
CA LEU A 48 11.86 -24.44 -14.59
C LEU A 48 11.68 -25.77 -15.34
N THR A 49 11.08 -25.71 -16.52
CA THR A 49 10.96 -26.87 -17.42
C THR A 49 11.87 -26.63 -18.61
N PHE A 50 12.72 -27.58 -18.90
CA PHE A 50 13.66 -27.55 -20.02
C PHE A 50 13.23 -28.56 -21.09
N ASP A 51 13.59 -28.30 -22.35
CA ASP A 51 13.29 -29.19 -23.47
C ASP A 51 14.06 -30.54 -23.39
N SER A 52 15.12 -30.61 -22.63
CA SER A 52 15.89 -31.82 -22.45
C SER A 52 16.49 -31.95 -21.05
N GLU A 53 16.69 -33.20 -20.62
CA GLU A 53 17.34 -33.53 -19.34
C GLU A 53 18.78 -32.97 -19.26
N ASN A 54 19.53 -33.04 -20.37
CA ASN A 54 20.90 -32.51 -20.42
C ASN A 54 20.96 -31.00 -20.22
N LEU A 55 20.02 -30.24 -20.75
CA LEU A 55 19.90 -28.79 -20.51
C LEU A 55 19.54 -28.49 -19.06
N CYS A 56 18.66 -29.25 -18.47
CA CYS A 56 18.28 -29.14 -17.08
C CYS A 56 19.49 -29.40 -16.16
N GLN A 57 20.20 -30.50 -16.39
CA GLN A 57 21.38 -30.88 -15.63
C GLN A 57 22.49 -29.82 -15.74
N SER A 58 22.78 -29.36 -16.96
CA SER A 58 23.76 -28.28 -17.21
C SER A 58 23.39 -26.98 -16.47
N PHE A 59 22.12 -26.63 -16.40
CA PHE A 59 21.65 -25.46 -15.64
C PHE A 59 21.91 -25.65 -14.14
N ILE A 60 21.55 -26.81 -13.58
CA ILE A 60 21.74 -27.11 -12.17
C ILE A 60 23.23 -27.05 -11.81
N GLU A 61 24.11 -27.74 -12.58
CA GLU A 61 25.55 -27.74 -12.35
C GLU A 61 26.16 -26.35 -12.41
N LYS A 62 25.64 -25.51 -13.32
CA LYS A 62 26.17 -24.16 -13.52
C LYS A 62 25.78 -23.19 -12.40
N TYR A 63 24.55 -23.27 -11.91
CA TYR A 63 23.98 -22.23 -11.02
C TYR A 63 23.74 -22.68 -9.59
N ASN A 64 23.67 -23.99 -9.31
CA ASN A 64 23.44 -24.46 -7.96
C ASN A 64 24.58 -24.04 -7.02
N GLN A 65 24.23 -23.54 -5.84
CA GLN A 65 25.15 -23.04 -4.82
C GLN A 65 26.06 -21.88 -5.26
N LYS A 66 25.81 -21.27 -6.44
CA LYS A 66 26.50 -20.04 -6.84
C LYS A 66 25.85 -18.82 -6.20
N PHE A 67 26.69 -17.85 -5.87
CA PHE A 67 26.22 -16.56 -5.41
C PHE A 67 25.54 -15.82 -6.56
N PHE A 68 24.39 -15.26 -6.26
CA PHE A 68 23.58 -14.57 -7.24
C PHE A 68 23.90 -13.08 -7.28
N GLU A 69 24.29 -12.55 -8.47
CA GLU A 69 24.50 -11.12 -8.78
C GLU A 69 25.07 -10.28 -7.62
N ASN A 70 26.30 -10.58 -7.18
CA ASN A 70 27.00 -9.84 -6.12
C ASN A 70 26.35 -9.89 -4.72
N SER A 71 25.34 -10.72 -4.48
CA SER A 71 24.87 -10.94 -3.12
C SER A 71 25.89 -11.82 -2.37
N ILE A 72 26.41 -11.29 -1.28
CA ILE A 72 27.45 -11.98 -0.48
C ILE A 72 26.87 -13.20 0.24
N ASP A 73 25.55 -13.21 0.51
CA ASP A 73 24.92 -14.16 1.43
C ASP A 73 23.84 -15.04 0.78
N TYR A 74 23.46 -14.82 -0.47
CA TYR A 74 22.43 -15.61 -1.13
C TYR A 74 23.00 -16.55 -2.18
N LYS A 75 22.82 -17.85 -1.96
CA LYS A 75 23.14 -18.91 -2.91
C LYS A 75 21.86 -19.50 -3.48
N LEU A 76 21.85 -19.70 -4.78
CA LEU A 76 20.76 -20.45 -5.42
C LEU A 76 20.80 -21.90 -4.93
N ASN A 77 19.67 -22.38 -4.41
CA ASN A 77 19.46 -23.80 -4.13
C ASN A 77 18.54 -24.38 -5.20
N ILE A 78 19.14 -25.19 -6.08
CA ILE A 78 18.46 -25.74 -7.27
C ILE A 78 18.46 -27.25 -7.15
N GLU A 79 17.27 -27.85 -7.25
CA GLU A 79 17.08 -29.29 -7.17
C GLU A 79 16.40 -29.83 -8.44
N LEU A 80 16.72 -31.06 -8.78
CA LEU A 80 16.02 -31.78 -9.83
C LEU A 80 14.61 -32.19 -9.33
N SER A 81 13.59 -31.97 -10.16
CA SER A 81 12.23 -32.35 -9.83
C SER A 81 11.79 -33.59 -10.65
N ASP A 82 11.22 -34.58 -9.97
CA ASP A 82 10.71 -35.80 -10.60
C ASP A 82 9.30 -35.66 -11.18
N LYS A 83 8.67 -34.50 -11.05
CA LYS A 83 7.29 -34.29 -11.52
C LYS A 83 7.23 -33.48 -12.78
N SER A 84 6.61 -34.05 -13.82
CA SER A 84 6.11 -33.27 -14.94
C SER A 84 4.94 -32.39 -14.46
N ILE A 85 5.11 -31.09 -14.50
CA ILE A 85 4.09 -30.17 -14.01
C ILE A 85 3.46 -29.48 -15.22
N ASN A 86 2.15 -29.75 -15.43
CA ASN A 86 1.36 -28.97 -16.34
C ASN A 86 1.11 -27.60 -15.68
N PRO A 87 1.54 -26.47 -16.28
CA PRO A 87 1.39 -25.14 -15.69
C PRO A 87 -0.05 -24.79 -15.29
N VAL A 88 -1.04 -25.30 -16.05
CA VAL A 88 -2.47 -25.05 -15.78
C VAL A 88 -2.97 -25.89 -14.61
N GLU A 89 -2.57 -27.16 -14.54
CA GLU A 89 -2.93 -28.05 -13.43
C GLU A 89 -2.28 -27.58 -12.12
N MET A 90 -1.05 -27.10 -12.17
CA MET A 90 -0.35 -26.55 -11.02
C MET A 90 -0.97 -25.25 -10.51
N GLN A 91 -1.38 -24.35 -11.38
CA GLN A 91 -2.11 -23.14 -10.96
C GLN A 91 -3.45 -23.51 -10.30
N ASN A 92 -4.12 -24.54 -10.77
CA ASN A 92 -5.35 -25.05 -10.17
C ASN A 92 -5.10 -25.80 -8.84
N GLU A 93 -4.00 -26.57 -8.73
CA GLU A 93 -3.58 -27.20 -7.47
C GLU A 93 -3.10 -26.16 -6.43
N ILE A 94 -2.40 -25.11 -6.86
CA ILE A 94 -2.00 -24.00 -5.99
C ILE A 94 -3.25 -23.32 -5.42
N LYS A 95 -4.23 -22.98 -6.26
CA LYS A 95 -5.50 -22.41 -5.81
C LYS A 95 -6.27 -23.33 -4.84
N LYS A 96 -6.31 -24.64 -5.13
CA LYS A 96 -7.00 -25.64 -4.30
C LYS A 96 -6.28 -25.94 -2.98
N ASN A 97 -4.95 -25.88 -2.97
CA ASN A 97 -4.13 -26.07 -1.75
C ASN A 97 -4.08 -24.80 -0.89
N GLU A 98 -4.21 -23.61 -1.49
CA GLU A 98 -4.39 -22.33 -0.75
C GLU A 98 -5.69 -22.34 0.06
N GLU A 99 -6.78 -22.93 -0.49
CA GLU A 99 -8.06 -23.06 0.22
C GLU A 99 -8.00 -24.07 1.39
N ASN A 100 -7.14 -25.09 1.35
CA ASN A 100 -7.20 -26.25 2.25
C ASN A 100 -6.07 -26.38 3.28
N LYS A 101 -5.00 -25.58 3.26
CA LYS A 101 -3.80 -25.84 4.09
C LYS A 101 -3.37 -24.72 5.03
N ASN A 102 -4.07 -23.61 5.11
CA ASN A 102 -3.63 -22.54 6.00
C ASN A 102 -4.63 -22.27 7.12
N PRO A 103 -4.37 -22.75 8.36
CA PRO A 103 -5.22 -22.47 9.51
C PRO A 103 -5.21 -20.97 9.90
N TYR A 104 -4.30 -20.16 9.31
CA TYR A 104 -4.10 -18.74 9.62
C TYR A 104 -4.70 -17.79 8.58
N LYS A 105 -5.52 -18.30 7.65
CA LYS A 105 -6.11 -17.48 6.60
C LYS A 105 -7.25 -16.63 7.15
N PHE A 106 -6.96 -15.41 7.55
CA PHE A 106 -7.96 -14.36 7.64
C PHE A 106 -8.12 -13.74 6.25
N GLN A 107 -9.18 -14.09 5.56
CA GLN A 107 -9.52 -13.51 4.28
C GLN A 107 -10.41 -12.30 4.57
N PHE A 108 -9.88 -11.08 4.31
CA PHE A 108 -10.75 -9.90 4.30
C PHE A 108 -11.83 -10.11 3.23
N PRO A 109 -13.13 -9.99 3.56
CA PRO A 109 -14.22 -10.28 2.63
C PRO A 109 -14.27 -9.34 1.40
N TYR A 110 -13.28 -8.45 1.26
CA TYR A 110 -13.26 -7.37 0.24
C TYR A 110 -11.99 -7.33 -0.59
N GLU A 111 -11.26 -8.44 -0.73
CA GLU A 111 -9.91 -8.44 -1.30
C GLU A 111 -9.79 -7.89 -2.72
N ASN A 112 -10.84 -7.94 -3.54
CA ASN A 112 -10.77 -7.57 -4.95
C ASN A 112 -11.88 -6.60 -5.43
N GLU A 113 -12.89 -6.28 -4.61
CA GLU A 113 -14.08 -5.61 -5.10
C GLU A 113 -13.93 -4.09 -5.24
N TRP A 114 -13.07 -3.46 -4.46
CA TRP A 114 -13.04 -1.99 -4.39
C TRP A 114 -12.48 -1.33 -5.63
N PHE A 115 -11.37 -1.85 -6.15
CA PHE A 115 -10.75 -1.28 -7.33
C PHE A 115 -11.61 -1.49 -8.58
N MET A 116 -12.34 -2.61 -8.65
CA MET A 116 -13.24 -2.93 -9.75
C MET A 116 -14.47 -2.01 -9.83
N ASP A 117 -14.85 -1.37 -8.72
CA ASP A 117 -15.93 -0.39 -8.68
C ASP A 117 -15.55 0.97 -9.28
N TYR A 118 -14.29 1.17 -9.66
CA TYR A 118 -13.78 2.41 -10.21
C TYR A 118 -13.50 2.34 -11.70
N VAL A 119 -13.55 3.49 -12.33
CA VAL A 119 -13.14 3.69 -13.73
C VAL A 119 -12.32 4.94 -13.84
N SER A 120 -11.19 4.84 -14.49
CA SER A 120 -10.40 6.00 -14.90
C SER A 120 -11.17 6.87 -15.90
N GLN A 121 -11.09 8.19 -15.76
CA GLN A 121 -11.72 9.15 -16.66
C GLN A 121 -10.66 10.02 -17.33
N PRO A 122 -10.65 10.08 -18.70
CA PRO A 122 -9.61 10.83 -19.40
C PRO A 122 -9.64 12.35 -19.17
N GLU A 123 -10.76 12.92 -18.71
CA GLU A 123 -10.96 14.36 -18.65
C GLU A 123 -11.02 14.94 -17.23
N LYS A 124 -11.10 14.09 -16.20
CA LYS A 124 -11.24 14.52 -14.80
C LYS A 124 -10.25 13.77 -13.93
N PRO A 125 -9.57 14.42 -12.97
CA PRO A 125 -8.65 13.74 -12.05
C PRO A 125 -9.41 12.77 -11.14
N GLY A 126 -8.87 11.56 -10.99
CA GLY A 126 -9.38 10.55 -10.09
C GLY A 126 -10.19 9.45 -10.77
N LEU A 127 -10.57 8.46 -9.95
CA LEU A 127 -11.35 7.32 -10.37
C LEU A 127 -12.84 7.57 -10.15
N LEU A 128 -13.65 7.36 -11.18
CA LEU A 128 -15.11 7.42 -11.08
C LEU A 128 -15.64 6.18 -10.37
N TYR A 129 -16.43 6.37 -9.34
CA TYR A 129 -17.05 5.30 -8.59
C TYR A 129 -18.39 4.89 -9.21
N LYS A 130 -18.54 3.63 -9.56
CA LYS A 130 -19.70 3.11 -10.31
C LYS A 130 -20.74 2.36 -9.48
N ASN A 131 -20.38 1.89 -8.28
CA ASN A 131 -21.29 1.10 -7.45
C ASN A 131 -22.50 1.92 -6.97
N GLU A 132 -23.65 1.72 -7.58
CA GLU A 132 -24.86 2.49 -7.32
C GLU A 132 -25.47 2.22 -5.94
N GLU A 133 -25.34 1.02 -5.40
CA GLU A 133 -25.83 0.70 -4.06
C GLU A 133 -25.02 1.43 -2.99
N SER A 134 -23.71 1.36 -3.10
CA SER A 134 -22.81 2.11 -2.21
C SER A 134 -23.00 3.62 -2.36
N LYS A 135 -23.25 4.14 -3.56
CA LYS A 135 -23.59 5.57 -3.75
C LYS A 135 -24.82 5.99 -2.94
N LYS A 136 -25.86 5.16 -2.88
CA LYS A 136 -27.05 5.43 -2.06
C LYS A 136 -26.74 5.51 -0.57
N LYS A 137 -25.90 4.58 -0.07
CA LYS A 137 -25.43 4.61 1.34
C LYS A 137 -24.63 5.88 1.64
N ILE A 138 -23.74 6.26 0.74
CA ILE A 138 -22.92 7.46 0.87
C ILE A 138 -23.76 8.74 0.83
N TYR A 139 -24.75 8.81 -0.05
CA TYR A 139 -25.67 9.95 -0.09
C TYR A 139 -26.48 10.10 1.20
N LYS A 140 -26.95 8.99 1.78
CA LYS A 140 -27.56 8.95 3.11
C LYS A 140 -26.60 9.50 4.18
N THR A 141 -25.31 9.16 4.08
CA THR A 141 -24.25 9.68 4.96
C THR A 141 -24.08 11.18 4.82
N ALA A 142 -24.02 11.69 3.60
CA ALA A 142 -23.88 13.13 3.36
C ALA A 142 -25.05 13.91 3.98
N LYS A 143 -26.29 13.44 3.80
CA LYS A 143 -27.48 14.02 4.46
C LYS A 143 -27.35 14.02 5.99
N TYR A 144 -26.91 12.91 6.57
CA TYR A 144 -26.69 12.81 8.01
C TYR A 144 -25.65 13.83 8.50
N LEU A 145 -24.53 13.97 7.80
CA LEU A 145 -23.48 14.92 8.15
C LEU A 145 -23.97 16.38 8.06
N VAL A 146 -24.71 16.73 7.00
CA VAL A 146 -25.29 18.07 6.85
C VAL A 146 -26.24 18.36 8.01
N ALA A 147 -27.11 17.43 8.39
CA ALA A 147 -28.02 17.59 9.51
C ALA A 147 -27.30 17.73 10.86
N LYS A 148 -26.20 17.00 11.08
CA LYS A 148 -25.46 16.98 12.35
C LYS A 148 -24.48 18.14 12.51
N MET A 149 -23.79 18.54 11.45
CA MET A 149 -22.74 19.55 11.48
C MET A 149 -23.22 20.96 11.11
N GLY A 150 -24.33 21.09 10.40
CA GLY A 150 -24.90 22.36 9.99
C GLY A 150 -23.86 23.24 9.25
N LYS A 151 -23.74 24.50 9.66
CA LYS A 151 -22.81 25.48 9.06
C LYS A 151 -21.33 25.08 9.18
N ASN A 152 -20.95 24.16 10.09
CA ASN A 152 -19.57 23.74 10.26
C ASN A 152 -19.00 22.97 9.04
N ILE A 153 -19.86 22.36 8.21
CA ILE A 153 -19.46 21.74 6.94
C ILE A 153 -18.88 22.78 5.97
N LEU A 154 -19.41 23.99 5.98
CA LEU A 154 -18.98 25.06 5.06
C LEU A 154 -17.57 25.56 5.37
N THR A 155 -17.05 25.29 6.56
CA THR A 155 -15.76 25.81 7.02
C THR A 155 -14.62 24.80 6.91
N GLY A 156 -14.84 23.61 6.33
CA GLY A 156 -13.80 22.57 6.17
C GLY A 156 -13.23 22.06 7.50
N LYS A 157 -14.01 22.12 8.59
CA LYS A 157 -13.56 21.63 9.90
C LYS A 157 -13.38 20.12 9.92
N SER A 158 -12.45 19.65 10.73
CA SER A 158 -12.24 18.23 10.99
C SER A 158 -13.52 17.56 11.50
N ILE A 159 -13.77 16.36 10.98
CA ILE A 159 -14.93 15.53 11.33
C ILE A 159 -14.60 14.44 12.34
N LEU A 160 -13.38 14.41 12.87
CA LEU A 160 -12.91 13.35 13.77
C LEU A 160 -13.71 13.28 15.08
N ASN A 161 -14.31 14.37 15.50
CA ASN A 161 -15.12 14.45 16.73
C ASN A 161 -16.59 14.09 16.51
N VAL A 162 -16.99 13.75 15.28
CA VAL A 162 -18.37 13.38 14.96
C VAL A 162 -18.52 11.87 15.08
N SER A 163 -19.46 11.41 15.91
CA SER A 163 -19.84 10.01 15.93
C SER A 163 -20.68 9.71 14.68
N PHE A 164 -20.19 8.78 13.87
CA PHE A 164 -20.83 8.38 12.63
C PHE A 164 -21.69 7.13 12.84
N PRO A 165 -22.81 6.97 12.10
CA PRO A 165 -23.59 5.75 12.12
C PRO A 165 -22.86 4.61 11.40
N VAL A 166 -23.08 3.36 11.84
CA VAL A 166 -22.34 2.19 11.34
C VAL A 166 -22.55 1.91 9.86
N PHE A 167 -23.67 2.33 9.25
CA PHE A 167 -23.94 2.08 7.84
C PHE A 167 -22.94 2.75 6.86
N ILE A 168 -22.07 3.66 7.37
CA ILE A 168 -21.00 4.27 6.56
C ILE A 168 -19.67 3.57 6.72
N PHE A 169 -19.58 2.63 7.68
CA PHE A 169 -18.31 1.99 7.97
C PHE A 169 -18.07 0.79 7.06
N ASP A 170 -16.79 0.59 6.79
CA ASP A 170 -16.26 -0.65 6.29
C ASP A 170 -16.29 -1.73 7.39
N LYS A 171 -16.31 -2.98 6.99
CA LYS A 171 -16.16 -4.12 7.90
C LYS A 171 -14.71 -4.34 8.34
N ARG A 172 -13.94 -3.25 8.50
CA ARG A 172 -12.52 -3.23 8.91
C ARG A 172 -12.21 -2.08 9.85
N THR A 173 -11.18 -2.25 10.65
CA THR A 173 -10.56 -1.17 11.42
C THR A 173 -9.48 -0.45 10.61
N LEU A 174 -9.03 0.72 11.06
CA LEU A 174 -7.87 1.41 10.47
C LEU A 174 -6.59 0.58 10.52
N HIS A 175 -6.40 -0.28 11.54
CA HIS A 175 -5.27 -1.18 11.63
C HIS A 175 -5.30 -2.24 10.51
N GLN A 176 -6.45 -2.81 10.25
CA GLN A 176 -6.63 -3.78 9.17
C GLN A 176 -6.46 -3.11 7.80
N ALA A 177 -6.96 -1.87 7.62
CA ALA A 177 -6.75 -1.09 6.41
C ALA A 177 -5.26 -0.80 6.17
N PHE A 178 -4.50 -0.45 7.22
CA PHE A 178 -3.04 -0.29 7.14
C PHE A 178 -2.34 -1.56 6.64
N CYS A 179 -2.71 -2.74 7.19
CA CYS A 179 -2.14 -4.00 6.71
C CYS A 179 -2.48 -4.26 5.24
N HIS A 180 -3.70 -3.91 4.83
CA HIS A 180 -4.12 -4.08 3.44
C HIS A 180 -3.27 -3.28 2.45
N GLU A 181 -2.90 -2.05 2.78
CA GLU A 181 -2.01 -1.23 1.93
C GLU A 181 -0.60 -1.82 1.78
N HIS A 182 -0.10 -2.59 2.74
CA HIS A 182 1.26 -3.11 2.75
C HIS A 182 1.42 -4.50 2.09
N ARG A 183 0.40 -4.97 1.39
CA ARG A 183 0.38 -6.30 0.74
C ARG A 183 1.41 -6.48 -0.38
N LEU A 184 1.97 -5.39 -0.89
CA LEU A 184 3.05 -5.40 -1.88
C LEU A 184 4.43 -5.07 -1.27
N ALA A 185 4.49 -4.70 0.01
CA ALA A 185 5.74 -4.33 0.68
C ALA A 185 6.84 -5.41 0.59
N PRO A 186 6.55 -6.72 0.82
CA PRO A 186 7.57 -7.76 0.73
C PRO A 186 8.26 -7.83 -0.62
N TYR A 187 7.56 -7.57 -1.73
CA TYR A 187 8.18 -7.59 -3.06
C TYR A 187 9.18 -6.46 -3.25
N TYR A 188 8.76 -5.23 -2.97
CA TYR A 188 9.57 -4.05 -3.33
C TYR A 188 10.64 -3.74 -2.30
N LEU A 189 10.35 -3.95 -1.02
CA LEU A 189 11.35 -3.71 0.02
C LEU A 189 12.44 -4.79 0.05
N THR A 190 12.13 -6.03 -0.32
CA THR A 190 13.15 -7.05 -0.54
C THR A 190 14.04 -6.70 -1.73
N ARG A 191 13.46 -6.25 -2.86
CA ARG A 191 14.24 -5.74 -4.00
C ARG A 191 15.15 -4.58 -3.60
N ALA A 192 14.61 -3.63 -2.83
CA ALA A 192 15.38 -2.52 -2.30
C ALA A 192 16.53 -2.98 -1.40
N ALA A 193 16.32 -3.98 -0.53
CA ALA A 193 17.34 -4.52 0.37
C ALA A 193 18.51 -5.16 -0.38
N TYR A 194 18.23 -5.81 -1.51
CA TYR A 194 19.25 -6.43 -2.35
C TYR A 194 19.84 -5.50 -3.41
N SER A 195 19.34 -4.28 -3.56
CA SER A 195 19.89 -3.32 -4.50
C SER A 195 21.27 -2.82 -4.02
N PRO A 196 22.35 -3.04 -4.79
CA PRO A 196 23.70 -2.60 -4.40
C PRO A 196 23.88 -1.09 -4.55
N ASP A 197 23.13 -0.48 -5.46
CA ASP A 197 23.19 0.94 -5.76
C ASP A 197 22.14 1.70 -4.93
N VAL A 198 22.59 2.80 -4.31
CA VAL A 198 21.77 3.69 -3.50
C VAL A 198 20.58 4.29 -4.27
N LEU A 199 20.80 4.69 -5.54
CA LEU A 199 19.76 5.24 -6.40
C LEU A 199 18.72 4.17 -6.74
N GLU A 200 19.16 2.97 -7.05
CA GLU A 200 18.28 1.84 -7.37
C GLU A 200 17.44 1.45 -6.15
N ARG A 201 18.05 1.43 -4.96
CA ARG A 201 17.33 1.19 -3.69
C ARG A 201 16.24 2.23 -3.47
N LEU A 202 16.53 3.51 -3.65
CA LEU A 202 15.54 4.59 -3.52
C LEU A 202 14.39 4.44 -4.52
N LYS A 203 14.69 4.03 -5.77
CA LYS A 203 13.65 3.75 -6.77
C LYS A 203 12.70 2.66 -6.30
N TRP A 204 13.20 1.54 -5.78
CA TRP A 204 12.34 0.45 -5.26
C TRP A 204 11.52 0.85 -4.03
N VAL A 205 12.08 1.63 -3.11
CA VAL A 205 11.30 2.20 -1.99
C VAL A 205 10.22 3.16 -2.51
N THR A 206 10.50 3.90 -3.58
CA THR A 206 9.51 4.77 -4.24
C THR A 206 8.43 3.95 -4.93
N VAL A 207 8.78 2.85 -5.58
CA VAL A 207 7.80 1.89 -6.14
C VAL A 207 6.91 1.35 -5.04
N HIS A 208 7.45 0.95 -3.88
CA HIS A 208 6.65 0.52 -2.74
C HIS A 208 5.60 1.57 -2.35
N LEU A 209 5.99 2.84 -2.21
CA LEU A 209 5.05 3.91 -1.87
C LEU A 209 3.93 4.09 -2.90
N LEU A 210 4.28 4.13 -4.19
CA LEU A 210 3.31 4.44 -5.24
C LEU A 210 2.43 3.25 -5.59
N SER A 211 2.96 2.03 -5.52
CA SER A 211 2.24 0.81 -5.89
C SER A 211 1.11 0.47 -4.92
N PHE A 212 1.18 0.84 -3.65
CA PHE A 212 0.10 0.55 -2.71
C PHE A 212 -1.08 1.54 -2.78
N LEU A 213 -0.95 2.66 -3.48
CA LEU A 213 -2.01 3.68 -3.52
C LEU A 213 -3.35 3.11 -4.01
N HIS A 214 -3.33 2.24 -5.02
CA HIS A 214 -4.55 1.61 -5.52
C HIS A 214 -5.23 0.67 -4.50
N LEU A 215 -4.47 0.11 -3.54
CA LEU A 215 -5.01 -0.76 -2.49
C LEU A 215 -5.79 0.00 -1.41
N THR A 216 -5.70 1.32 -1.38
CA THR A 216 -6.32 2.18 -0.37
C THR A 216 -7.48 3.00 -0.90
N THR A 217 -7.89 2.78 -2.16
CA THR A 217 -9.03 3.46 -2.78
C THR A 217 -10.35 2.97 -2.19
N THR A 218 -10.85 3.63 -1.17
CA THR A 218 -12.12 3.28 -0.56
C THR A 218 -13.09 4.45 -0.50
N GLN A 219 -14.39 4.16 -0.59
CA GLN A 219 -15.47 5.13 -0.42
C GLN A 219 -16.12 5.04 0.96
N VAL A 220 -15.75 4.05 1.75
CA VAL A 220 -16.29 3.80 3.08
C VAL A 220 -15.22 4.02 4.14
N LYS A 221 -15.65 4.39 5.34
CA LYS A 221 -14.74 4.72 6.42
C LYS A 221 -14.42 3.47 7.24
N PRO A 222 -13.16 3.11 7.47
CA PRO A 222 -12.83 2.06 8.43
C PRO A 222 -13.21 2.50 9.86
N PHE A 223 -13.44 1.55 10.75
CA PHE A 223 -13.64 1.85 12.17
C PHE A 223 -12.40 2.49 12.76
N ASN A 224 -12.59 3.57 13.53
CA ASN A 224 -11.50 4.08 14.35
C ASN A 224 -11.14 3.02 15.40
N PRO A 225 -9.86 2.71 15.61
CA PRO A 225 -9.47 1.81 16.67
C PRO A 225 -9.83 2.40 18.05
N LEU A 226 -10.05 1.54 19.02
CA LEU A 226 -10.22 1.93 20.42
C LEU A 226 -8.85 2.17 21.08
N ILE A 227 -8.78 3.01 22.11
CA ILE A 227 -7.51 3.22 22.82
C ILE A 227 -6.99 1.89 23.39
N GLY A 228 -5.74 1.55 23.04
CA GLY A 228 -5.12 0.29 23.40
C GLY A 228 -5.52 -0.88 22.51
N GLU A 229 -6.33 -0.64 21.47
CA GLU A 229 -6.60 -1.66 20.45
C GLU A 229 -5.32 -1.98 19.70
N THR A 230 -5.06 -3.27 19.58
CA THR A 230 -3.92 -3.81 18.85
C THR A 230 -4.38 -4.56 17.60
N PHE A 231 -3.48 -4.78 16.68
CA PHE A 231 -3.66 -5.71 15.57
C PHE A 231 -2.29 -6.26 15.15
N GLN A 232 -2.23 -7.54 14.82
CA GLN A 232 -1.02 -8.17 14.33
C GLN A 232 -1.33 -9.09 13.17
N CYS A 233 -0.48 -9.10 12.16
CA CYS A 233 -0.64 -9.98 11.01
C CYS A 233 0.70 -10.28 10.34
N ARG A 234 0.66 -11.20 9.38
CA ARG A 234 1.78 -11.55 8.52
C ARG A 234 1.37 -11.37 7.06
N ILE A 235 2.27 -10.81 6.25
CA ILE A 235 2.13 -10.65 4.80
C ILE A 235 3.41 -11.20 4.17
N GLY A 236 3.36 -12.40 3.58
CA GLY A 236 4.59 -13.09 3.20
C GLY A 236 5.55 -13.21 4.38
N ASN A 237 6.78 -12.71 4.24
CA ASN A 237 7.81 -12.69 5.29
C ASN A 237 7.70 -11.46 6.23
N LEU A 238 6.79 -10.54 5.99
CA LEU A 238 6.63 -9.33 6.79
C LEU A 238 5.66 -9.56 7.94
N ARG A 239 6.11 -9.39 9.19
CA ARG A 239 5.27 -9.35 10.40
C ARG A 239 4.94 -7.91 10.74
N ILE A 240 3.68 -7.62 10.99
CA ILE A 240 3.18 -6.27 11.28
C ILE A 240 2.47 -6.27 12.63
N TYR A 241 2.78 -5.26 13.44
CA TYR A 241 2.22 -5.01 14.77
C TYR A 241 1.73 -3.57 14.82
N LEU A 242 0.48 -3.36 15.27
CA LEU A 242 -0.13 -2.05 15.39
C LEU A 242 -0.76 -1.87 16.78
N GLU A 243 -0.74 -0.62 17.26
CA GLU A 243 -1.42 -0.21 18.48
C GLU A 243 -1.97 1.22 18.37
N HIS A 244 -3.22 1.40 18.77
CA HIS A 244 -3.84 2.72 18.88
C HIS A 244 -3.54 3.36 20.23
N THR A 245 -2.74 4.42 20.21
CA THR A 245 -2.20 5.01 21.45
C THR A 245 -2.86 6.33 21.83
N VAL A 246 -3.34 7.11 20.88
CA VAL A 246 -3.98 8.41 21.11
C VAL A 246 -5.25 8.52 20.27
N ASN A 247 -6.37 8.94 20.91
CA ASN A 247 -7.66 9.02 20.25
C ASN A 247 -7.92 10.40 19.58
N HIS A 248 -7.30 11.44 20.07
CA HIS A 248 -7.43 12.80 19.50
C HIS A 248 -6.08 13.54 19.54
N PRO A 249 -5.41 13.67 18.37
CA PRO A 249 -5.76 13.11 17.07
C PRO A 249 -5.67 11.58 17.03
N ILE A 250 -6.39 10.94 16.12
CA ILE A 250 -6.36 9.47 15.96
C ILE A 250 -4.94 9.06 15.56
N THR A 251 -4.21 8.43 16.50
CA THR A 251 -2.81 8.06 16.30
C THR A 251 -2.61 6.56 16.49
N ALA A 252 -2.19 5.89 15.44
CA ALA A 252 -1.81 4.49 15.47
C ALA A 252 -0.29 4.37 15.30
N ASN A 253 0.36 3.64 16.21
CA ASN A 253 1.75 3.26 16.06
C ASN A 253 1.84 1.93 15.32
N PHE A 254 2.92 1.76 14.56
CA PHE A 254 3.18 0.51 13.87
C PHE A 254 4.66 0.15 13.94
N TYR A 255 4.89 -1.14 13.94
CA TYR A 255 6.18 -1.76 13.74
C TYR A 255 6.00 -2.98 12.83
N ALA A 256 6.84 -3.10 11.83
CA ALA A 256 6.87 -4.27 10.97
C ALA A 256 8.31 -4.70 10.73
N ILE A 257 8.54 -6.00 10.64
CA ILE A 257 9.88 -6.57 10.44
C ILE A 257 9.81 -7.76 9.50
N ASP A 258 10.72 -7.77 8.54
CA ASP A 258 10.97 -8.92 7.68
C ASP A 258 11.61 -10.07 8.46
N ASP A 259 11.15 -11.31 8.24
CA ASP A 259 11.64 -12.51 8.95
C ASP A 259 13.14 -12.74 8.74
N ASP A 260 13.64 -12.44 7.53
CA ASP A 260 15.07 -12.55 7.19
C ASP A 260 15.88 -11.34 7.66
N LYS A 261 15.25 -10.41 8.38
CA LYS A 261 15.86 -9.19 8.91
C LYS A 261 16.52 -8.31 7.82
N LEU A 262 15.93 -8.26 6.64
CA LEU A 262 16.42 -7.41 5.56
C LEU A 262 16.07 -5.96 5.82
N TYR A 263 14.84 -5.71 6.28
CA TYR A 263 14.33 -4.37 6.59
C TYR A 263 13.31 -4.39 7.73
N GLU A 264 13.07 -3.23 8.28
CA GLU A 264 11.96 -2.97 9.19
C GLU A 264 11.27 -1.66 8.82
N MET A 265 9.99 -1.56 9.19
CA MET A 265 9.18 -0.37 9.03
C MET A 265 8.65 0.03 10.40
N PHE A 266 8.71 1.31 10.73
CA PHE A 266 8.24 1.77 12.04
C PHE A 266 7.82 3.23 12.01
N GLY A 267 6.97 3.59 12.96
CA GLY A 267 6.52 4.95 13.09
C GLY A 267 5.14 5.06 13.69
N TYR A 268 4.49 6.18 13.38
CA TYR A 268 3.11 6.41 13.76
C TYR A 268 2.38 7.17 12.66
N GLN A 269 1.10 6.90 12.55
CA GLN A 269 0.20 7.57 11.62
C GLN A 269 -0.85 8.34 12.41
N ILE A 270 -0.95 9.63 12.12
CA ILE A 270 -2.05 10.48 12.55
C ILE A 270 -3.02 10.57 11.36
N THR A 271 -4.25 10.11 11.57
CA THR A 271 -5.30 10.24 10.56
C THR A 271 -6.14 11.46 10.86
N ASP A 272 -6.23 12.37 9.90
CA ASP A 272 -7.16 13.50 9.93
C ASP A 272 -8.13 13.41 8.75
N ALA A 273 -9.33 13.94 8.93
CA ALA A 273 -10.33 14.02 7.88
C ALA A 273 -11.12 15.32 8.00
N SER A 274 -11.26 16.00 6.87
CA SER A 274 -12.05 17.20 6.74
C SER A 274 -13.11 17.06 5.65
N VAL A 275 -14.22 17.77 5.80
CA VAL A 275 -15.34 17.73 4.86
C VAL A 275 -15.71 19.15 4.47
N THR A 276 -15.78 19.37 3.18
CA THR A 276 -16.45 20.53 2.57
C THR A 276 -17.80 20.07 2.00
N PRO A 277 -18.67 20.97 1.48
CA PRO A 277 -19.97 20.57 0.96
C PRO A 277 -19.94 19.44 -0.07
N ASN A 278 -18.88 19.35 -0.88
CA ASN A 278 -18.79 18.33 -1.94
C ASN A 278 -17.51 17.49 -1.95
N THR A 279 -16.66 17.61 -0.93
CA THR A 279 -15.40 16.88 -0.87
C THR A 279 -15.12 16.40 0.55
N CYS A 280 -14.69 15.15 0.68
CA CYS A 280 -14.07 14.63 1.89
C CYS A 280 -12.58 14.43 1.60
N THR A 281 -11.72 15.00 2.45
CA THR A 281 -10.27 14.86 2.37
C THR A 281 -9.78 14.06 3.56
N ALA A 282 -9.00 13.01 3.30
CA ALA A 282 -8.30 12.25 4.33
C ALA A 282 -6.81 12.49 4.20
N THR A 283 -6.20 12.96 5.29
CA THR A 283 -4.78 13.27 5.38
C THR A 283 -4.13 12.33 6.38
N ARG A 284 -2.99 11.77 6.00
CA ARG A 284 -2.18 10.90 6.86
C ARG A 284 -0.88 11.62 7.21
N LEU A 285 -0.80 12.10 8.43
CA LEU A 285 0.37 12.76 9.01
C LEU A 285 1.13 11.77 9.91
N GLY A 286 2.29 12.18 10.39
CA GLY A 286 3.13 11.40 11.29
C GLY A 286 4.43 10.98 10.63
N LEU A 287 5.12 10.07 11.28
CA LEU A 287 6.43 9.60 10.87
C LEU A 287 6.32 8.15 10.39
N TYR A 288 6.75 7.92 9.16
CA TYR A 288 6.86 6.59 8.58
C TYR A 288 8.30 6.39 8.11
N TYR A 289 8.98 5.44 8.74
CA TYR A 289 10.36 5.08 8.43
C TYR A 289 10.47 3.66 7.93
N ILE A 290 11.40 3.46 6.99
CA ILE A 290 11.91 2.15 6.58
C ILE A 290 13.40 2.15 6.87
N ARG A 291 13.90 1.13 7.58
CA ARG A 291 15.32 0.93 7.84
C ARG A 291 15.78 -0.39 7.21
N PHE A 292 16.81 -0.34 6.41
CA PHE A 292 17.51 -1.53 5.94
C PHE A 292 18.55 -1.94 6.97
N ILE A 293 18.40 -3.16 7.52
CA ILE A 293 19.10 -3.56 8.75
C ILE A 293 20.61 -3.75 8.49
N LYS A 294 20.98 -4.25 7.31
CA LYS A 294 22.37 -4.56 6.96
C LYS A 294 23.31 -3.35 7.03
N ASP A 295 22.88 -2.22 6.54
CA ASP A 295 23.71 -1.00 6.41
C ASP A 295 23.14 0.20 7.16
N ASN A 296 22.05 -0.01 7.89
CA ASN A 296 21.35 1.00 8.67
C ASN A 296 20.88 2.23 7.85
N THR A 297 20.64 2.03 6.54
CA THR A 297 20.07 3.08 5.68
C THR A 297 18.62 3.34 6.06
N ILE A 298 18.26 4.60 6.30
CA ILE A 298 16.94 4.99 6.77
C ILE A 298 16.24 5.86 5.73
N PHE A 299 15.01 5.48 5.40
CA PHE A 299 14.10 6.22 4.54
C PHE A 299 12.95 6.80 5.36
N ARG A 300 12.60 8.06 5.10
CA ARG A 300 11.39 8.71 5.61
C ARG A 300 10.39 8.85 4.48
N ILE A 301 9.15 8.47 4.74
CA ILE A 301 8.07 8.47 3.74
C ILE A 301 6.98 9.46 4.10
N ARG A 302 6.46 10.16 3.10
CA ARG A 302 5.23 10.96 3.16
C ARG A 302 4.27 10.50 2.08
N ILE A 303 3.06 10.15 2.47
CA ILE A 303 1.97 9.64 1.63
C ILE A 303 1.12 10.82 1.13
N PRO A 304 0.60 10.80 -0.12
CA PRO A 304 -0.28 11.87 -0.61
C PRO A 304 -1.64 11.87 0.08
N ASP A 305 -2.37 12.98 -0.01
CA ASP A 305 -3.71 13.11 0.55
C ASP A 305 -4.75 12.45 -0.36
N ALA A 306 -5.73 11.78 0.26
CA ALA A 306 -6.84 11.15 -0.45
C ALA A 306 -8.07 12.07 -0.48
N HIS A 307 -8.68 12.22 -1.64
CA HIS A 307 -9.85 13.05 -1.84
C HIS A 307 -11.00 12.25 -2.42
N VAL A 308 -12.15 12.38 -1.79
CA VAL A 308 -13.42 11.84 -2.28
C VAL A 308 -14.32 13.02 -2.64
N ARG A 309 -14.63 13.19 -3.92
CA ARG A 309 -15.47 14.25 -4.47
C ARG A 309 -16.86 13.73 -4.84
N GLY A 310 -17.79 14.66 -5.11
CA GLY A 310 -19.16 14.28 -5.42
C GLY A 310 -19.90 13.72 -4.21
N THR A 311 -19.62 14.26 -3.01
CA THR A 311 -20.27 13.79 -1.78
C THR A 311 -21.74 14.20 -1.71
N THR A 312 -22.11 15.34 -2.29
CA THR A 312 -23.49 15.86 -2.32
C THR A 312 -24.02 16.06 -3.73
N MET A 313 -23.18 16.42 -4.69
CA MET A 313 -23.57 16.70 -6.07
C MET A 313 -22.51 16.25 -7.08
N GLY A 314 -22.97 15.78 -8.24
CA GLY A 314 -22.12 15.33 -9.34
C GLY A 314 -21.59 13.91 -9.18
N ASP A 315 -20.63 13.58 -9.99
CA ASP A 315 -20.02 12.25 -10.01
C ASP A 315 -19.21 11.98 -8.75
N ARG A 316 -19.35 10.77 -8.21
CA ARG A 316 -18.55 10.31 -7.09
C ARG A 316 -17.18 9.88 -7.56
N MET A 317 -16.12 10.54 -7.07
CA MET A 317 -14.77 10.33 -7.53
C MET A 317 -13.81 10.16 -6.36
N PHE A 318 -12.78 9.36 -6.57
CA PHE A 318 -11.64 9.22 -5.66
C PHE A 318 -10.37 9.70 -6.37
N SER A 319 -9.52 10.45 -5.71
CA SER A 319 -8.21 10.86 -6.22
C SER A 319 -7.19 10.97 -5.10
N TYR A 320 -5.93 10.77 -5.45
CA TYR A 320 -4.82 11.25 -4.63
C TYR A 320 -4.35 12.60 -5.16
N GLU A 321 -3.94 13.48 -4.26
CA GLU A 321 -3.47 14.82 -4.60
C GLU A 321 -2.34 15.24 -3.67
N ASN A 322 -1.76 16.39 -4.00
CA ASN A 322 -0.60 16.93 -3.33
C ASN A 322 0.68 16.15 -3.64
N LYS A 323 1.60 16.19 -2.71
CA LYS A 323 2.95 15.70 -2.89
C LYS A 323 3.20 14.51 -2.01
N CYS A 324 3.98 13.57 -2.51
CA CYS A 324 4.55 12.52 -1.69
C CYS A 324 6.08 12.52 -1.79
N LEU A 325 6.73 12.00 -0.77
CA LEU A 325 8.18 12.00 -0.65
C LEU A 325 8.69 10.65 -0.19
N VAL A 326 9.85 10.27 -0.73
CA VAL A 326 10.70 9.23 -0.16
C VAL A 326 12.08 9.85 0.05
N ILE A 327 12.47 10.09 1.28
CA ILE A 327 13.74 10.73 1.63
C ILE A 327 14.69 9.67 2.17
N ASP A 328 15.78 9.39 1.44
CA ASP A 328 16.93 8.68 1.98
C ASP A 328 17.73 9.64 2.85
N THR A 329 17.57 9.49 4.17
CA THR A 329 18.19 10.38 5.15
C THR A 329 19.70 10.11 5.29
N THR A 330 20.16 8.93 4.87
CA THR A 330 21.56 8.51 4.95
C THR A 330 22.36 9.05 3.77
N ASN A 331 21.84 8.86 2.54
CA ASN A 331 22.57 9.21 1.31
C ASN A 331 22.17 10.55 0.71
N ARG A 332 21.29 11.29 1.37
CA ARG A 332 20.83 12.64 0.96
C ARG A 332 20.17 12.68 -0.40
N LEU A 333 19.40 11.65 -0.74
CA LEU A 333 18.56 11.61 -1.93
C LEU A 333 17.09 11.72 -1.54
N CYS A 334 16.26 12.24 -2.45
CA CYS A 334 14.82 12.35 -2.24
C CYS A 334 14.07 12.14 -3.55
N SER A 335 13.11 11.23 -3.57
CA SER A 335 12.05 11.19 -4.58
C SER A 335 10.99 12.22 -4.20
N TYR A 336 10.94 13.31 -4.94
CA TYR A 336 9.92 14.36 -4.81
C TYR A 336 8.88 14.19 -5.91
N ILE A 337 7.64 13.92 -5.55
CA ILE A 337 6.59 13.50 -6.46
C ILE A 337 5.36 14.37 -6.27
N GLU A 338 4.83 14.91 -7.35
CA GLU A 338 3.56 15.63 -7.40
C GLU A 338 2.50 14.72 -8.01
N VAL A 339 1.44 14.46 -7.25
CA VAL A 339 0.30 13.64 -7.68
C VAL A 339 -0.79 14.57 -8.19
N ASN A 340 -1.30 14.32 -9.39
CA ASN A 340 -2.23 15.19 -10.11
C ASN A 340 -1.78 16.67 -10.12
N PRO A 341 -0.55 16.97 -10.57
CA PRO A 341 -0.05 18.35 -10.57
C PRO A 341 -0.92 19.23 -11.46
N PRO A 342 -1.20 20.47 -11.02
CA PRO A 342 -1.91 21.43 -11.87
C PRO A 342 -1.11 21.70 -13.13
N GLU A 343 -1.78 21.80 -14.30
CA GLU A 343 -1.12 22.21 -15.54
C GLU A 343 -0.36 23.53 -15.33
N LYS A 344 0.91 23.54 -15.71
CA LYS A 344 1.69 24.78 -15.77
C LYS A 344 1.04 25.71 -16.80
N LYS A 345 0.58 26.87 -16.37
CA LYS A 345 0.22 27.95 -17.31
C LYS A 345 1.45 28.23 -18.15
N SER A 346 1.40 27.96 -19.44
CA SER A 346 2.42 28.47 -20.36
C SER A 346 2.42 29.99 -20.21
N SER A 347 3.54 30.55 -19.75
CA SER A 347 3.78 31.98 -19.70
C SER A 347 3.94 32.48 -21.16
N GLY A 348 2.84 32.75 -21.83
CA GLY A 348 2.82 33.21 -23.19
C GLY A 348 1.54 33.98 -23.44
N GLY A 349 1.65 35.33 -23.47
CA GLY A 349 0.68 36.19 -24.12
C GLY A 349 -0.38 36.83 -23.21
N MET A 350 -0.08 38.05 -22.82
CA MET A 350 -1.02 39.05 -22.39
C MET A 350 -2.02 39.34 -23.55
N LEU A 351 -3.22 38.82 -23.44
CA LEU A 351 -4.45 39.40 -24.00
C LEU A 351 -5.65 38.65 -23.47
N GLY A 352 -6.49 39.38 -22.76
CA GLY A 352 -7.67 38.88 -22.11
C GLY A 352 -8.68 38.31 -23.09
N SER A 353 -9.28 37.23 -22.70
CA SER A 353 -10.61 36.87 -23.17
C SER A 353 -11.27 35.97 -22.11
N PHE A 354 -12.41 36.40 -21.67
CA PHE A 354 -13.36 35.68 -20.83
C PHE A 354 -13.61 34.28 -21.36
N SER A 355 -13.11 33.27 -20.64
CA SER A 355 -13.53 31.91 -20.86
C SER A 355 -13.71 31.23 -19.49
N PHE A 356 -14.90 31.40 -18.93
CA PHE A 356 -15.34 30.79 -17.68
C PHE A 356 -15.56 29.27 -17.76
N PHE A 357 -15.36 28.62 -18.91
CA PHE A 357 -15.68 27.21 -19.15
C PHE A 357 -14.68 26.48 -20.06
N LYS A 358 -13.38 26.63 -19.86
CA LYS A 358 -12.46 25.63 -20.41
C LYS A 358 -11.87 24.85 -19.24
N SER A 359 -12.44 23.67 -18.99
CA SER A 359 -11.75 22.64 -18.22
C SER A 359 -10.44 22.35 -18.93
N LYS A 360 -9.33 22.68 -18.29
CA LYS A 360 -8.02 22.34 -18.79
C LYS A 360 -7.92 20.82 -18.87
N LYS A 361 -7.47 20.31 -20.01
CA LYS A 361 -7.09 18.90 -20.16
C LYS A 361 -6.01 18.61 -19.14
N THR A 362 -6.35 17.91 -18.07
CA THR A 362 -5.39 17.26 -17.21
C THR A 362 -4.93 16.01 -17.94
N ASN A 363 -3.62 15.80 -18.03
CA ASN A 363 -3.08 14.56 -18.54
C ASN A 363 -3.47 13.47 -17.55
N PHE A 364 -4.30 12.54 -17.92
CA PHE A 364 -4.72 11.35 -17.17
C PHE A 364 -5.01 11.56 -15.66
N PRO A 365 -6.17 11.10 -15.17
CA PRO A 365 -6.68 11.41 -13.82
C PRO A 365 -5.82 10.91 -12.66
N ASP A 366 -4.94 9.93 -12.91
CA ASP A 366 -4.16 9.24 -11.89
C ASP A 366 -2.66 9.46 -12.07
N TYR A 367 -2.33 10.46 -12.88
CA TYR A 367 -0.96 10.81 -13.23
C TYR A 367 -0.19 11.39 -12.04
N PHE A 368 1.06 11.01 -11.98
CA PHE A 368 2.06 11.64 -11.12
C PHE A 368 3.33 11.93 -11.93
N GLN A 369 4.06 12.93 -11.49
CA GLN A 369 5.38 13.25 -12.01
C GLN A 369 6.30 13.69 -10.88
N GLY A 370 7.60 13.51 -11.06
CA GLY A 370 8.56 13.88 -10.05
C GLY A 370 9.99 13.75 -10.49
N HIS A 371 10.88 13.96 -9.52
CA HIS A 371 12.31 13.85 -9.70
C HIS A 371 12.96 13.24 -8.49
N ILE A 372 13.98 12.43 -8.71
CA ILE A 372 14.97 12.13 -7.67
C ILE A 372 15.97 13.28 -7.67
N VAL A 373 16.17 13.89 -6.51
CA VAL A 373 17.03 15.05 -6.30
C VAL A 373 17.87 14.88 -5.02
N ASN A 374 18.92 15.70 -4.87
CA ASN A 374 19.56 15.77 -3.55
C ASN A 374 18.61 16.39 -2.53
N SER A 375 18.48 15.77 -1.35
CA SER A 375 17.51 16.16 -0.32
C SER A 375 17.70 17.57 0.24
N LYS A 376 18.89 18.18 0.06
CA LYS A 376 19.13 19.60 0.43
C LYS A 376 18.20 20.58 -0.28
N TYR A 377 17.66 20.19 -1.44
CA TYR A 377 16.70 20.99 -2.20
C TYR A 377 15.25 20.78 -1.79
N VAL A 378 14.98 19.90 -0.81
CA VAL A 378 13.62 19.64 -0.33
C VAL A 378 13.50 20.16 1.10
N GLN A 379 12.65 21.15 1.29
CA GLN A 379 12.27 21.63 2.61
C GLN A 379 10.99 20.94 3.06
N VAL A 380 11.02 20.39 4.27
CA VAL A 380 9.89 19.70 4.90
C VAL A 380 9.68 20.31 6.25
N ASP A 381 8.44 20.68 6.59
CA ASP A 381 8.13 21.15 7.94
C ASP A 381 8.23 20.01 8.99
N GLU A 382 8.24 20.38 10.28
CA GLU A 382 8.38 19.42 11.38
C GLU A 382 7.34 18.31 11.34
N ASN A 383 6.10 18.65 10.95
CA ASN A 383 4.99 17.72 10.89
C ASN A 383 4.93 16.92 9.57
N GLY A 384 5.80 17.23 8.59
CA GLY A 384 5.81 16.61 7.28
C GLY A 384 4.59 16.96 6.41
N SER A 385 3.81 17.98 6.79
CA SER A 385 2.58 18.38 6.09
C SER A 385 2.87 19.25 4.87
N ASN A 386 3.86 20.14 4.98
CA ASN A 386 4.27 21.01 3.86
C ASN A 386 5.69 20.67 3.41
N HIS A 387 5.86 20.60 2.09
CA HIS A 387 7.16 20.37 1.50
C HIS A 387 7.28 21.11 0.18
N ILE A 388 8.45 21.69 -0.03
CA ILE A 388 8.77 22.57 -1.16
C ILE A 388 10.05 22.08 -1.81
N LEU A 389 10.03 21.93 -3.13
CA LEU A 389 11.22 21.72 -3.94
C LEU A 389 11.80 23.10 -4.31
N LEU A 390 13.01 23.36 -3.84
CA LEU A 390 13.72 24.62 -4.11
C LEU A 390 14.16 24.71 -5.57
N LYS A 391 14.22 25.91 -6.11
CA LYS A 391 14.75 26.15 -7.46
C LYS A 391 16.26 25.82 -7.53
N GLY A 392 16.73 25.48 -8.72
CA GLY A 392 18.14 25.21 -8.98
C GLY A 392 18.58 23.78 -8.63
N TYR A 393 17.63 22.85 -8.40
CA TYR A 393 17.94 21.44 -8.25
C TYR A 393 18.39 20.81 -9.58
N THR A 394 19.23 19.79 -9.47
CA THR A 394 19.57 18.90 -10.58
C THR A 394 18.79 17.62 -10.41
N SER A 395 18.06 17.21 -11.46
CA SER A 395 17.35 15.93 -11.49
C SER A 395 18.38 14.80 -11.70
N VAL A 396 18.41 13.85 -10.77
CA VAL A 396 19.19 12.62 -10.88
C VAL A 396 18.46 11.58 -11.71
N SER A 397 17.13 11.51 -11.57
CA SER A 397 16.23 10.64 -12.34
C SER A 397 14.85 11.27 -12.38
N LYS A 398 14.14 11.12 -13.51
CA LYS A 398 12.75 11.54 -13.64
C LYS A 398 11.82 10.42 -13.17
N ILE A 399 10.71 10.80 -12.56
CA ILE A 399 9.66 9.88 -12.10
C ILE A 399 8.39 10.23 -12.84
N SER A 400 7.70 9.26 -13.42
CA SER A 400 6.40 9.47 -14.08
C SER A 400 5.58 8.19 -14.08
N GLY A 401 4.27 8.32 -14.26
CA GLY A 401 3.37 7.21 -14.38
C GLY A 401 1.96 7.53 -13.90
N GLU A 402 1.20 6.47 -13.71
CA GLU A 402 -0.16 6.49 -13.19
C GLU A 402 -0.23 5.48 -12.05
N TRP A 403 -0.63 5.89 -10.86
CA TRP A 403 -0.69 4.99 -9.70
C TRP A 403 -1.75 3.87 -9.87
N THR A 404 -2.58 3.95 -10.90
CA THR A 404 -3.53 2.91 -11.32
C THR A 404 -3.03 2.03 -12.46
N ASN A 405 -1.84 2.30 -12.99
CA ASN A 405 -1.34 1.61 -14.17
C ASN A 405 0.14 1.23 -14.08
N ASN A 406 1.06 2.23 -14.05
CA ASN A 406 2.49 1.96 -14.07
C ASN A 406 3.34 3.04 -13.38
N ILE A 407 4.59 2.66 -13.08
CA ILE A 407 5.62 3.55 -12.53
C ILE A 407 6.86 3.45 -13.40
N LYS A 408 7.41 4.61 -13.80
CA LYS A 408 8.60 4.71 -14.64
C LYS A 408 9.65 5.62 -14.01
N PHE A 409 10.94 5.25 -14.19
CA PHE A 409 12.08 6.10 -13.92
C PHE A 409 12.88 6.25 -15.22
N ASP A 410 13.12 7.49 -15.68
CA ASP A 410 13.81 7.80 -16.94
C ASP A 410 13.27 6.97 -18.13
N ASP A 411 11.94 6.85 -18.23
CA ASP A 411 11.18 6.07 -19.22
C ASP A 411 11.32 4.53 -19.10
N VAL A 412 12.11 4.02 -18.15
CA VAL A 412 12.17 2.59 -17.83
C VAL A 412 11.03 2.23 -16.88
N GLU A 413 10.22 1.23 -17.24
CA GLU A 413 9.10 0.75 -16.45
C GLU A 413 9.57 -0.17 -15.31
N TYR A 414 9.24 0.19 -14.07
CA TYR A 414 9.56 -0.56 -12.85
C TYR A 414 8.38 -1.34 -12.31
N TRP A 415 7.15 -0.89 -12.57
CA TRP A 415 5.95 -1.51 -12.06
C TRP A 415 4.77 -1.34 -13.02
N LYS A 416 3.93 -2.37 -13.07
CA LYS A 416 2.59 -2.39 -13.66
C LYS A 416 1.60 -3.04 -12.70
N ILE A 417 0.38 -2.52 -12.63
CA ILE A 417 -0.67 -2.99 -11.72
C ILE A 417 -1.06 -4.46 -11.94
N HIS A 418 -0.93 -4.97 -13.17
CA HIS A 418 -1.31 -6.35 -13.52
C HIS A 418 -0.16 -7.36 -13.45
N ASP A 419 1.06 -6.92 -13.16
CA ASP A 419 2.25 -7.78 -13.19
C ASP A 419 2.46 -8.55 -11.88
N GLU A 420 1.71 -8.25 -10.81
CA GLU A 420 1.96 -8.82 -9.51
C GLU A 420 0.69 -9.29 -8.80
N ASN A 421 0.82 -10.43 -8.12
CA ASN A 421 -0.21 -10.93 -7.23
C ASN A 421 -0.12 -10.21 -5.89
N ILE A 422 -1.24 -9.70 -5.43
CA ILE A 422 -1.35 -9.08 -4.12
C ILE A 422 -1.26 -10.17 -3.05
N LEU A 423 -0.31 -10.04 -2.12
CA LEU A 423 -0.09 -11.05 -1.07
C LEU A 423 -1.25 -11.12 -0.09
N THR A 424 -1.54 -12.34 0.38
CA THR A 424 -2.58 -12.59 1.39
C THR A 424 -2.11 -12.13 2.77
N ILE A 425 -3.04 -11.59 3.55
CA ILE A 425 -2.81 -11.24 4.95
C ILE A 425 -3.17 -12.44 5.82
N TYR A 426 -2.23 -12.88 6.66
CA TYR A 426 -2.43 -13.96 7.62
C TYR A 426 -2.55 -13.39 9.03
N HIS A 427 -3.66 -13.70 9.68
CA HIS A 427 -3.94 -13.33 11.05
C HIS A 427 -3.98 -14.62 11.89
N ASP A 428 -3.05 -14.75 12.85
CA ASP A 428 -2.96 -15.96 13.67
C ASP A 428 -3.85 -15.84 14.92
N GLU A 429 -5.00 -16.50 14.86
CA GLU A 429 -5.98 -16.47 15.94
C GLU A 429 -5.44 -17.04 17.26
N ASN A 430 -4.43 -17.92 17.23
CA ASN A 430 -3.85 -18.52 18.44
C ASN A 430 -2.95 -17.54 19.22
N TYR A 431 -2.49 -16.48 18.57
CA TYR A 431 -1.61 -15.47 19.17
C TYR A 431 -2.26 -14.09 19.29
N MET A 432 -3.59 -14.02 19.09
CA MET A 432 -4.31 -12.77 19.27
C MET A 432 -4.27 -12.28 20.71
N LEU A 433 -3.97 -11.00 20.87
CA LEU A 433 -4.13 -10.34 22.17
C LEU A 433 -5.61 -10.09 22.47
N PRO A 434 -6.03 -10.05 23.74
CA PRO A 434 -7.41 -9.66 24.10
C PRO A 434 -7.84 -8.27 23.60
N SER A 435 -6.86 -7.42 23.27
CA SER A 435 -7.05 -6.09 22.70
C SER A 435 -7.12 -6.07 21.17
N ASP A 436 -7.06 -7.24 20.51
CA ASP A 436 -7.07 -7.31 19.04
C ASP A 436 -8.39 -6.77 18.45
N GLY A 437 -8.26 -5.91 17.44
CA GLY A 437 -9.40 -5.24 16.80
C GLY A 437 -10.39 -6.20 16.14
N SER A 438 -9.96 -7.40 15.73
CA SER A 438 -10.86 -8.43 15.18
C SER A 438 -11.84 -9.00 16.20
N LEU A 439 -11.54 -8.82 17.50
CA LEU A 439 -12.41 -9.26 18.60
C LEU A 439 -13.53 -8.27 18.92
N ARG A 440 -13.56 -7.10 18.30
CA ARG A 440 -14.56 -6.06 18.54
C ARG A 440 -15.98 -6.55 18.26
N THR A 441 -16.87 -6.32 19.20
CA THR A 441 -18.27 -6.75 19.09
C THR A 441 -19.05 -5.99 18.04
N ASP A 442 -18.80 -4.69 17.89
CA ASP A 442 -19.42 -3.84 16.88
C ASP A 442 -19.02 -4.27 15.45
N LEU A 443 -17.75 -4.55 15.23
CA LEU A 443 -17.22 -5.04 13.96
C LEU A 443 -17.83 -6.42 13.62
N LYS A 444 -17.80 -7.38 14.56
CA LYS A 444 -18.40 -8.71 14.38
C LYS A 444 -19.90 -8.67 14.09
N CYS A 445 -20.64 -7.72 14.66
CA CYS A 445 -22.04 -7.51 14.33
C CYS A 445 -22.20 -7.01 12.89
N LEU A 446 -21.38 -6.09 12.44
CA LEU A 446 -21.43 -5.54 11.08
C LEU A 446 -21.03 -6.58 10.02
N GLU A 447 -20.02 -7.40 10.29
CA GLU A 447 -19.61 -8.52 9.43
C GLU A 447 -20.76 -9.51 9.17
N ARG A 448 -21.65 -9.66 10.14
CA ARG A 448 -22.87 -10.49 10.06
C ARG A 448 -24.10 -9.74 9.56
N ASP A 449 -23.93 -8.56 8.96
CA ASP A 449 -24.97 -7.68 8.45
C ASP A 449 -26.04 -7.27 9.50
N LYS A 450 -25.65 -7.24 10.79
CA LYS A 450 -26.50 -6.81 11.90
C LYS A 450 -26.23 -5.34 12.25
N GLU A 451 -26.62 -4.41 11.37
CA GLU A 451 -26.33 -2.98 11.50
C GLU A 451 -26.81 -2.38 12.83
N ASP A 452 -28.06 -2.67 13.26
CA ASP A 452 -28.61 -2.13 14.51
C ASP A 452 -27.84 -2.63 15.76
N ALA A 453 -27.46 -3.90 15.77
CA ALA A 453 -26.65 -4.46 16.86
C ALA A 453 -25.23 -3.86 16.86
N SER A 454 -24.64 -3.70 15.67
CA SER A 454 -23.35 -3.04 15.51
C SER A 454 -23.39 -1.60 16.01
N GLN A 455 -24.44 -0.84 15.70
CA GLN A 455 -24.62 0.54 16.17
C GLN A 455 -24.66 0.62 17.71
N LYS A 456 -25.45 -0.25 18.36
CA LYS A 456 -25.55 -0.30 19.83
C LYS A 456 -24.20 -0.63 20.48
N GLU A 457 -23.50 -1.64 19.95
CA GLU A 457 -22.20 -2.04 20.45
C GLU A 457 -21.14 -0.94 20.24
N LYS A 458 -21.15 -0.27 19.10
CA LYS A 458 -20.28 0.88 18.84
C LYS A 458 -20.51 1.99 19.86
N GLU A 459 -21.76 2.36 20.12
CA GLU A 459 -22.08 3.38 21.11
C GLU A 459 -21.63 3.00 22.52
N ARG A 460 -21.78 1.74 22.91
CA ARG A 460 -21.30 1.19 24.19
C ARG A 460 -19.76 1.30 24.29
N LEU A 461 -19.04 0.90 23.24
CA LEU A 461 -17.59 0.98 23.19
C LEU A 461 -17.09 2.43 23.22
N GLU A 462 -17.78 3.36 22.54
CA GLU A 462 -17.44 4.80 22.60
C GLU A 462 -17.65 5.41 23.98
N VAL A 463 -18.69 4.98 24.72
CA VAL A 463 -18.91 5.41 26.13
C VAL A 463 -17.73 4.94 26.98
N ARG A 464 -17.39 3.66 26.94
CA ARG A 464 -16.25 3.10 27.67
C ARG A 464 -14.94 3.81 27.35
N GLN A 465 -14.68 4.07 26.07
CA GLN A 465 -13.48 4.80 25.65
C GLN A 465 -13.42 6.23 26.23
N ARG A 466 -14.57 6.89 26.36
CA ARG A 466 -14.63 8.23 27.01
C ARG A 466 -14.32 8.16 28.51
N GLU A 467 -14.75 7.10 29.19
CA GLU A 467 -14.44 6.85 30.60
C GLU A 467 -12.95 6.54 30.78
N ASP A 468 -12.38 5.63 30.00
CA ASP A 468 -10.96 5.31 30.02
C ASP A 468 -10.08 6.56 29.77
N ARG A 469 -10.49 7.44 28.86
CA ARG A 469 -9.79 8.71 28.64
C ARG A 469 -9.81 9.62 29.84
N LYS A 470 -10.92 9.71 30.58
CA LYS A 470 -11.01 10.49 31.81
C LYS A 470 -10.04 9.95 32.89
N LEU A 471 -10.03 8.63 33.09
CA LEU A 471 -9.14 7.97 34.03
C LEU A 471 -7.65 8.21 33.68
N ARG A 472 -7.28 8.10 32.42
CA ARG A 472 -5.90 8.41 31.97
C ARG A 472 -5.53 9.88 32.21
N ALA A 473 -6.44 10.81 31.93
CA ALA A 473 -6.21 12.23 32.18
C ALA A 473 -6.07 12.54 33.67
N GLU A 474 -6.85 11.93 34.54
CA GLU A 474 -6.76 12.06 36.00
C GLU A 474 -5.44 11.47 36.51
N TRP A 475 -5.05 10.30 36.01
CA TRP A 475 -3.76 9.69 36.35
C TRP A 475 -2.58 10.58 35.96
N ALA A 476 -2.61 11.13 34.73
CA ALA A 476 -1.57 12.03 34.25
C ALA A 476 -1.48 13.32 35.08
N LYS A 477 -2.62 13.85 35.54
CA LYS A 477 -2.62 15.02 36.46
C LYS A 477 -2.00 14.70 37.82
N LYS A 478 -2.30 13.52 38.40
CA LYS A 478 -1.76 13.07 39.69
C LYS A 478 -0.26 12.79 39.65
N ASN A 479 0.24 12.36 38.47
CA ASN A 479 1.64 11.95 38.30
C ASN A 479 2.48 12.96 37.48
N LYS A 480 1.98 14.17 37.22
CA LYS A 480 2.83 15.27 36.76
C LYS A 480 3.75 15.69 37.90
N LYS A 481 5.01 15.21 37.83
CA LYS A 481 6.14 15.75 38.55
C LYS A 481 6.74 16.94 37.80
#